data_7f5acade2df9b6cd15e8d1281cf1207d
#
_entry.id   7f5acade2df9b6cd15e8d1281cf1207d
#
_cell.length_a   1.000
_cell.length_b   1.000
_cell.length_c   1.000
_cell.angle_alpha   90.00
_cell.angle_beta   90.00
_cell.angle_gamma   90.00
#
_symmetry.space_group_name_H-M   'P 1'
#
loop_
_entity.id
_entity.type
_entity.pdbx_description
1 polymer ?
#
loop_
_entity_poly.entity_id
_entity_poly.type
_entity_poly.pdbx_seq_one_letter_code
_entity_poly.pdbx_strand_id
1 'polypeptide(L)' 'MADPISSRQLLLLRLVAKHPDVARDHLVKAGATDSDLSYLERQDLIREREVGHFRVTHLGDMVLKRSL' A
#
# COMPACT_ATOMS: atom_id res chain seq x y z
N MET A 1 15.34 -4.15 -16.27
CA MET A 1 15.19 -4.38 -14.87
C MET A 1 13.75 -4.46 -14.42
N ALA A 2 13.44 -5.46 -13.64
CA ALA A 2 12.07 -5.65 -13.21
C ALA A 2 11.62 -4.56 -12.26
N ASP A 3 10.40 -4.14 -12.44
CA ASP A 3 9.77 -3.22 -11.53
C ASP A 3 9.51 -3.94 -10.22
N PRO A 4 9.96 -3.42 -9.09
CA PRO A 4 9.77 -4.09 -7.81
C PRO A 4 8.33 -4.16 -7.37
N ILE A 5 7.44 -3.35 -7.93
CA ILE A 5 6.06 -3.35 -7.52
C ILE A 5 5.17 -3.80 -8.67
N SER A 6 4.27 -4.74 -8.41
CA SER A 6 3.33 -5.23 -9.41
C SER A 6 2.17 -4.26 -9.56
N SER A 7 1.43 -4.40 -10.67
CA SER A 7 0.24 -3.57 -10.90
C SER A 7 -0.76 -3.72 -9.77
N ARG A 8 -0.94 -4.94 -9.28
CA ARG A 8 -1.84 -5.22 -8.17
C ARG A 8 -1.43 -4.47 -6.90
N GLN A 9 -0.14 -4.53 -6.59
CA GLN A 9 0.37 -3.85 -5.39
C GLN A 9 0.30 -2.34 -5.55
N LEU A 10 0.51 -1.86 -6.76
CA LEU A 10 0.38 -0.44 -7.05
C LEU A 10 -1.05 0.05 -6.83
N LEU A 11 -2.04 -0.74 -7.24
CA LEU A 11 -3.43 -0.41 -6.99
C LEU A 11 -3.74 -0.36 -5.51
N LEU A 12 -3.21 -1.30 -4.74
CA LEU A 12 -3.39 -1.32 -3.29
C LEU A 12 -2.73 -0.11 -2.65
N LEU A 13 -1.55 0.25 -3.11
CA LEU A 13 -0.85 1.44 -2.63
C LEU A 13 -1.66 2.70 -2.89
N ARG A 14 -2.24 2.81 -4.08
CA ARG A 14 -3.13 3.92 -4.40
C ARG A 14 -4.32 3.99 -3.47
N LEU A 15 -4.89 2.84 -3.17
CA LEU A 15 -6.04 2.77 -2.27
C LEU A 15 -5.69 3.30 -0.89
N VAL A 16 -4.53 2.92 -0.37
CA VAL A 16 -4.07 3.41 0.93
C VAL A 16 -3.84 4.92 0.87
N ALA A 17 -3.26 5.42 -0.20
CA ALA A 17 -3.00 6.84 -0.35
C ALA A 17 -4.29 7.65 -0.44
N LYS A 18 -5.31 7.07 -1.06
CA LYS A 18 -6.59 7.74 -1.26
C LYS A 18 -7.43 7.78 0.03
N HIS A 19 -7.22 6.81 0.90
CA HIS A 19 -7.98 6.67 2.15
C HIS A 19 -7.04 6.66 3.34
N PRO A 20 -6.62 7.81 3.85
CA PRO A 20 -5.75 7.87 5.03
C PRO A 20 -6.36 7.10 6.19
N ASP A 21 -5.53 6.35 6.89
CA ASP A 21 -5.96 5.50 8.00
C ASP A 21 -6.95 4.41 7.57
N VAL A 22 -6.82 3.93 6.33
CA VAL A 22 -7.69 2.89 5.81
C VAL A 22 -7.60 1.63 6.67
N ALA A 23 -8.75 1.01 6.93
CA ALA A 23 -8.81 -0.20 7.72
C ALA A 23 -8.32 -1.40 6.91
N ARG A 24 -7.68 -2.34 7.60
CA ARG A 24 -7.22 -3.58 6.97
C ARG A 24 -8.37 -4.31 6.26
N ASP A 25 -9.54 -4.35 6.90
CA ASP A 25 -10.71 -5.00 6.31
C ASP A 25 -11.06 -4.41 4.94
N HIS A 26 -10.96 -3.11 4.81
CA HIS A 26 -11.24 -2.44 3.55
C HIS A 26 -10.27 -2.92 2.47
N LEU A 27 -9.01 -3.06 2.82
CA LEU A 27 -7.98 -3.53 1.88
C LEU A 27 -8.21 -4.99 1.51
N VAL A 28 -8.56 -5.81 2.50
CA VAL A 28 -8.84 -7.22 2.26
C VAL A 28 -10.03 -7.38 1.31
N LYS A 29 -11.07 -6.59 1.52
CA LYS A 29 -12.24 -6.61 0.63
C LYS A 29 -11.88 -6.17 -0.79
N ALA A 30 -10.88 -5.35 -0.93
CA ALA A 30 -10.40 -4.91 -2.23
C ALA A 30 -9.47 -5.93 -2.88
N GLY A 31 -9.20 -7.05 -2.20
CA GLY A 31 -8.39 -8.13 -2.75
C GLY A 31 -6.99 -8.24 -2.19
N ALA A 32 -6.64 -7.44 -1.19
CA ALA A 32 -5.32 -7.51 -0.60
C ALA A 32 -5.16 -8.78 0.23
N THR A 33 -4.00 -9.42 0.09
CA THR A 33 -3.64 -10.56 0.92
C THR A 33 -2.65 -10.09 1.98
N ASP A 34 -2.43 -10.93 2.99
CA ASP A 34 -1.41 -10.65 4.00
C ASP A 34 -0.04 -10.48 3.36
N SER A 35 0.25 -11.27 2.32
CA SER A 35 1.51 -11.14 1.59
C SER A 35 1.65 -9.78 0.93
N ASP A 36 0.59 -9.27 0.34
CA ASP A 36 0.59 -7.96 -0.30
C ASP A 36 0.90 -6.87 0.70
N LEU A 37 0.20 -6.90 1.83
CA LEU A 37 0.37 -5.89 2.88
C LEU A 37 1.76 -5.98 3.50
N SER A 38 2.24 -7.19 3.76
CA SER A 38 3.58 -7.40 4.30
C SER A 38 4.64 -6.88 3.34
N TYR A 39 4.45 -7.12 2.05
CA TYR A 39 5.38 -6.63 1.05
C TYR A 39 5.45 -5.10 1.06
N LEU A 40 4.29 -4.45 1.05
CA LEU A 40 4.24 -3.00 1.02
C LEU A 40 4.85 -2.39 2.29
N GLU A 41 4.59 -3.00 3.44
CA GLU A 41 5.20 -2.55 4.69
C GLU A 41 6.71 -2.75 4.70
N ARG A 42 7.16 -3.89 4.20
CA ARG A 42 8.59 -4.22 4.17
C ARG A 42 9.36 -3.27 3.25
N GLN A 43 8.72 -2.82 2.18
CA GLN A 43 9.32 -1.86 1.28
C GLN A 43 9.16 -0.41 1.78
N ASP A 44 8.58 -0.24 2.96
CA ASP A 44 8.35 1.06 3.57
C ASP A 44 7.44 1.96 2.73
N LEU A 45 6.52 1.35 2.01
CA LEU A 45 5.56 2.09 1.19
C LEU A 45 4.30 2.43 1.94
N ILE A 46 3.93 1.60 2.91
CA ILE A 46 2.81 1.86 3.82
C ILE A 46 3.28 1.59 5.24
N ARG A 47 2.55 2.15 6.19
CA ARG A 47 2.86 1.95 7.60
C ARG A 47 1.57 1.81 8.39
N GLU A 48 1.55 0.86 9.31
CA GLU A 48 0.43 0.68 10.22
C GLU A 48 0.58 1.66 11.36
N ARG A 49 -0.29 2.65 11.43
CA ARG A 49 -0.23 3.70 12.45
C ARG A 49 -0.97 3.27 13.71
N GLU A 50 -2.20 2.81 13.53
CA GLU A 50 -2.98 2.22 14.60
C GLU A 50 -3.23 0.77 14.21
N VAL A 51 -3.48 -0.09 15.18
CA VAL A 51 -3.71 -1.50 14.90
C VAL A 51 -4.81 -1.64 13.87
N GLY A 52 -4.47 -2.23 12.74
CA GLY A 52 -5.42 -2.48 11.67
C GLY A 52 -5.69 -1.30 10.76
N HIS A 53 -4.95 -0.19 10.89
CA HIS A 53 -5.12 0.97 10.04
C HIS A 53 -3.79 1.38 9.40
N PHE A 54 -3.82 1.66 8.11
CA PHE A 54 -2.61 1.91 7.34
C PHE A 54 -2.59 3.30 6.73
N ARG A 55 -1.39 3.80 6.54
CA ARG A 55 -1.14 5.06 5.84
C ARG A 55 -0.02 4.87 4.84
N VAL A 56 -0.10 5.62 3.73
CA VAL A 56 1.00 5.66 2.77
C VAL A 56 2.13 6.47 3.38
N THR A 57 3.37 6.04 3.12
CA THR A 57 4.55 6.77 3.54
C THR A 57 4.93 7.78 2.47
N HIS A 58 5.90 8.65 2.80
CA HIS A 58 6.44 9.57 1.81
C HIS A 58 7.02 8.81 0.62
N LEU A 59 7.72 7.72 0.89
CA LEU A 59 8.28 6.88 -0.15
C LEU A 59 7.18 6.28 -1.03
N GLY A 60 6.09 5.80 -0.40
CA GLY A 60 4.96 5.28 -1.14
C GLY A 60 4.35 6.32 -2.07
N ASP A 61 4.24 7.55 -1.59
CA ASP A 61 3.74 8.66 -2.38
C ASP A 61 4.63 8.92 -3.59
N MET A 62 5.93 8.87 -3.39
CA MET A 62 6.88 9.06 -4.49
C MET A 62 6.76 7.98 -5.55
N VAL A 63 6.58 6.74 -5.11
CA VAL A 63 6.40 5.61 -6.03
C VAL A 63 5.14 5.82 -6.88
N LEU A 64 4.05 6.27 -6.25
CA LEU A 64 2.82 6.55 -6.98
C LEU A 64 3.00 7.64 -8.02
N LYS A 65 3.70 8.69 -7.66
CA LYS A 65 3.96 9.80 -8.59
C LYS A 65 4.78 9.36 -9.78
N ARG A 66 5.74 8.47 -9.56
CA ARG A 66 6.57 7.94 -10.64
C ARG A 66 5.80 7.02 -11.58
N SER A 67 4.76 6.39 -11.07
CA SER A 67 4.00 5.40 -11.83
C SER A 67 2.87 6.00 -12.65
N LEU A 68 2.67 7.29 -12.56
CA LEU A 68 1.61 7.97 -13.32
C LEU A 68 1.99 8.30 -14.77
#